data_e2aae9ec31e66040ebc39f8f44504f4e
#
_entry.id   e2aae9ec31e66040ebc39f8f44504f4e
#
_cell.length_a   1.000
_cell.length_b   1.000
_cell.length_c   1.000
_cell.angle_alpha   90.00
_cell.angle_beta   90.00
_cell.angle_gamma   90.00
#
_symmetry.space_group_name_H-M   'P 1'
#
loop_
_entity.id
_entity.type
_entity.pdbx_description
1 polymer ?
#
loop_
_entity_poly.entity_id
_entity_poly.type
_entity_poly.pdbx_seq_one_letter_code
_entity_poly.pdbx_strand_id
1 'polypeptide(L)'
;MNDRELKKGSAPLLILSLLEEKPCHGYSIAKLIEQRSGGKLRFNVASLYVALYSMEKQGLIRGDWEQGPNRRRKRYKITAAGRKVLQEQKQTWAVFWGAVERVTGVRYA
;
A
#
# COMPACT_ATOMS: atom_id res chain seq x y z
N MET A 1 -1.61 5.80 -19.21
CA MET A 1 -2.09 5.33 -17.91
C MET A 1 -2.58 6.54 -17.11
N ASN A 2 -3.76 6.48 -16.56
CA ASN A 2 -4.30 7.60 -15.80
C ASN A 2 -3.96 7.45 -14.30
N ASP A 3 -4.24 8.49 -13.55
CA ASP A 3 -3.95 8.53 -12.11
C ASP A 3 -4.57 7.36 -11.36
N ARG A 4 -5.76 6.96 -11.74
CA ARG A 4 -6.48 5.85 -11.13
C ARG A 4 -5.73 4.51 -11.29
N GLU A 5 -5.18 4.28 -12.47
CA GLU A 5 -4.43 3.05 -12.75
C GLU A 5 -3.11 3.02 -12.01
N LEU A 6 -2.44 4.16 -11.90
CA LEU A 6 -1.20 4.28 -11.12
C LEU A 6 -1.44 3.94 -9.66
N LYS A 7 -2.50 4.49 -9.08
CA LYS A 7 -2.85 4.19 -7.70
C LYS A 7 -3.16 2.72 -7.49
N LYS A 8 -3.98 2.15 -8.38
CA LYS A 8 -4.38 0.75 -8.28
C LYS A 8 -3.16 -0.17 -8.37
N GLY A 9 -2.27 0.09 -9.32
CA GLY A 9 -1.07 -0.72 -9.52
C GLY A 9 -0.08 -0.63 -8.39
N SER A 10 0.01 0.52 -7.71
CA SER A 10 0.97 0.74 -6.63
C SER A 10 0.43 0.41 -5.24
N ALA A 11 -0.88 0.14 -5.11
CA ALA A 11 -1.49 -0.07 -3.81
C ALA A 11 -0.80 -1.16 -2.97
N PRO A 12 -0.48 -2.35 -3.51
CA PRO A 12 0.21 -3.36 -2.71
C PRO A 12 1.55 -2.90 -2.18
N LEU A 13 2.35 -2.22 -3.01
CA LEU A 13 3.65 -1.69 -2.59
C LEU A 13 3.48 -0.70 -1.45
N LEU A 14 2.54 0.23 -1.59
CA LEU A 14 2.33 1.29 -0.58
C LEU A 14 1.82 0.71 0.73
N ILE A 15 0.81 -0.16 0.67
CA ILE A 15 0.22 -0.76 1.86
C ILE A 15 1.23 -1.63 2.60
N LEU A 16 1.91 -2.52 1.88
CA LEU A 16 2.89 -3.41 2.51
C LEU A 16 4.06 -2.63 3.11
N SER A 17 4.49 -1.55 2.45
CA SER A 17 5.58 -0.71 2.99
C SER A 17 5.21 -0.11 4.34
N LEU A 18 3.98 0.38 4.49
CA LEU A 18 3.52 0.94 5.76
C LEU A 18 3.41 -0.14 6.83
N LEU A 19 2.85 -1.30 6.47
CA LEU A 19 2.66 -2.38 7.44
C LEU A 19 3.95 -3.05 7.84
N GLU A 20 5.00 -2.94 7.02
CA GLU A 20 6.33 -3.43 7.40
C GLU A 20 6.87 -2.64 8.59
N GLU A 21 6.53 -1.35 8.68
CA GLU A 21 6.98 -0.51 9.78
C GLU A 21 6.25 -0.83 11.08
N LYS A 22 4.93 -0.98 11.02
CA LYS A 22 4.10 -1.31 12.18
C LYS A 22 2.68 -1.65 11.74
N PRO A 23 1.95 -2.41 12.56
CA PRO A 23 0.52 -2.65 12.29
C PRO A 23 -0.27 -1.35 12.29
N CYS A 24 -1.27 -1.26 11.42
CA CYS A 24 -2.09 -0.06 11.26
C CYS A 24 -3.55 -0.41 11.05
N HIS A 25 -4.43 0.48 11.49
CA HIS A 25 -5.85 0.42 11.10
C HIS A 25 -5.98 0.90 9.66
N GLY A 26 -7.01 0.40 8.96
CA GLY A 26 -7.23 0.77 7.55
C GLY A 26 -7.30 2.28 7.31
N TYR A 27 -7.99 2.99 8.19
CA TYR A 27 -8.10 4.44 8.10
C TYR A 27 -6.74 5.12 8.20
N SER A 28 -5.88 4.63 9.09
CA SER A 28 -4.53 5.19 9.26
C SER A 28 -3.68 4.96 8.02
N ILE A 29 -3.85 3.83 7.35
CA ILE A 29 -3.12 3.54 6.11
C ILE A 29 -3.41 4.62 5.06
N ALA A 30 -4.68 4.95 4.84
CA ALA A 30 -5.08 5.97 3.88
C ALA A 30 -4.47 7.32 4.22
N LYS A 31 -4.53 7.71 5.50
CA LYS A 31 -3.98 9.00 5.95
C LYS A 31 -2.47 9.07 5.78
N LEU A 32 -1.77 8.00 6.13
CA LEU A 32 -0.32 7.96 6.02
C LEU A 32 0.14 8.05 4.56
N ILE A 33 -0.55 7.37 3.65
CA ILE A 33 -0.23 7.45 2.23
C ILE A 33 -0.38 8.90 1.75
N GLU A 34 -1.48 9.54 2.11
CA GLU A 34 -1.72 10.92 1.72
C GLU A 34 -0.67 11.86 2.29
N GLN A 35 -0.38 11.74 3.59
CA GLN A 35 0.61 12.59 4.26
C GLN A 35 2.01 12.41 3.69
N ARG A 36 2.47 11.17 3.58
CA ARG A 36 3.85 10.91 3.12
C ARG A 36 4.06 11.26 1.65
N SER A 37 3.01 11.24 0.85
CA SER A 37 3.09 11.62 -0.57
C SER A 37 2.92 13.13 -0.78
N GLY A 38 2.81 13.91 0.30
CA GLY A 38 2.56 15.34 0.19
C GLY A 38 1.22 15.65 -0.44
N GLY A 39 0.23 14.78 -0.23
CA GLY A 39 -1.11 14.92 -0.79
C GLY A 39 -1.24 14.46 -2.23
N LYS A 40 -0.16 13.94 -2.83
CA LYS A 40 -0.17 13.52 -4.23
C LYS A 40 -0.92 12.21 -4.45
N LEU A 41 -0.89 11.33 -3.47
CA LEU A 41 -1.57 10.03 -3.54
C LEU A 41 -2.71 10.02 -2.53
N ARG A 42 -3.92 9.95 -3.05
CA ARG A 42 -5.14 9.87 -2.24
C ARG A 42 -5.93 8.65 -2.68
N PHE A 43 -6.20 7.78 -1.73
CA PHE A 43 -7.03 6.61 -2.01
C PHE A 43 -8.44 6.86 -1.50
N ASN A 44 -9.41 6.57 -2.35
CA ASN A 44 -10.80 6.50 -1.93
C ASN A 44 -10.89 5.40 -0.87
N VAL A 45 -11.59 5.68 0.24
CA VAL A 45 -11.69 4.74 1.35
C VAL A 45 -12.23 3.38 0.90
N ALA A 46 -13.27 3.38 0.07
CA ALA A 46 -13.85 2.14 -0.42
C ALA A 46 -12.84 1.34 -1.25
N SER A 47 -12.10 2.01 -2.14
CA SER A 47 -11.08 1.36 -2.96
C SER A 47 -9.95 0.78 -2.11
N LEU A 48 -9.56 1.50 -1.05
CA LEU A 48 -8.53 1.03 -0.13
C LEU A 48 -8.98 -0.26 0.57
N TYR A 49 -10.22 -0.28 1.06
CA TYR A 49 -10.74 -1.47 1.74
C TYR A 49 -10.89 -2.66 0.80
N VAL A 50 -11.19 -2.42 -0.49
CA VAL A 50 -11.21 -3.48 -1.49
C VAL A 50 -9.79 -4.08 -1.63
N ALA A 51 -8.77 -3.22 -1.69
CA ALA A 51 -7.38 -3.67 -1.77
C ALA A 51 -6.98 -4.47 -0.53
N LEU A 52 -7.33 -3.96 0.67
CA LEU A 52 -7.02 -4.66 1.92
C LEU A 52 -7.69 -6.03 1.98
N TYR A 53 -8.96 -6.10 1.58
CA TYR A 53 -9.68 -7.36 1.55
C TYR A 53 -8.99 -8.36 0.62
N SER A 54 -8.62 -7.93 -0.58
CA SER A 54 -7.93 -8.78 -1.55
C SER A 54 -6.59 -9.27 -1.01
N MET A 55 -5.82 -8.38 -0.40
CA MET A 55 -4.49 -8.73 0.13
C MET A 55 -4.59 -9.67 1.33
N GLU A 56 -5.61 -9.48 2.16
CA GLU A 56 -5.86 -10.40 3.28
C GLU A 56 -6.24 -11.77 2.76
N LYS A 57 -7.08 -11.83 1.72
CA LYS A 57 -7.49 -13.08 1.09
C LYS A 57 -6.31 -13.82 0.47
N GLN A 58 -5.34 -13.08 -0.05
CA GLN A 58 -4.11 -13.65 -0.60
C GLN A 58 -3.10 -14.05 0.47
N GLY A 59 -3.37 -13.75 1.72
CA GLY A 59 -2.47 -14.07 2.82
C GLY A 59 -1.27 -13.15 2.96
N LEU A 60 -1.30 -11.97 2.33
CA LEU A 60 -0.19 -11.01 2.39
C LEU A 60 -0.25 -10.16 3.66
N ILE A 61 -1.45 -9.94 4.16
CA ILE A 61 -1.69 -9.20 5.40
C ILE A 61 -2.72 -9.97 6.21
N ARG A 62 -2.75 -9.68 7.50
CA ARG A 62 -3.71 -10.26 8.41
C ARG A 62 -4.41 -9.15 9.18
N GLY A 63 -5.74 -9.19 9.20
CA GLY A 63 -6.51 -8.22 9.96
C GLY A 63 -7.07 -8.84 11.23
N ASP A 64 -6.89 -8.15 12.33
CA ASP A 64 -7.43 -8.57 13.63
C ASP A 64 -8.38 -7.49 14.13
N TRP A 65 -9.59 -7.92 14.54
CA TRP A 65 -10.59 -7.00 15.06
C TRP A 65 -10.25 -6.60 16.49
N GLU A 66 -10.38 -5.30 16.75
CA GLU A 66 -10.19 -4.75 18.08
C GLU A 66 -11.48 -4.11 18.56
N GLN A 67 -11.80 -4.30 19.83
CA GLN A 67 -12.94 -3.64 20.46
C GLN A 67 -12.54 -2.22 20.87
N GLY A 68 -13.31 -1.24 20.40
CA GLY A 68 -13.15 0.15 20.82
C GLY A 68 -14.33 0.56 21.69
N PRO A 69 -14.25 1.75 22.29
CA PRO A 69 -15.34 2.24 23.18
C PRO A 69 -16.67 2.34 22.47
N ASN A 70 -16.69 2.68 21.18
CA ASN A 70 -17.91 2.94 20.44
C ASN A 70 -18.06 2.11 19.16
N ARG A 71 -17.03 1.37 18.76
CA ARG A 71 -17.07 0.59 17.54
C ARG A 71 -15.88 -0.36 17.48
N ARG A 72 -16.04 -1.40 16.65
CA ARG A 72 -14.94 -2.31 16.34
C ARG A 72 -14.07 -1.69 15.26
N ARG A 73 -12.76 -1.89 15.36
CA ARG A 73 -11.79 -1.48 14.34
C ARG A 73 -10.91 -2.67 14.00
N LYS A 74 -10.47 -2.71 12.75
CA LYS A 74 -9.61 -3.80 12.27
C LYS A 74 -8.19 -3.27 12.11
N ARG A 75 -7.26 -3.94 12.77
CA ARG A 75 -5.83 -3.62 12.69
C ARG A 75 -5.17 -4.64 11.77
N TYR A 76 -4.44 -4.15 10.79
CA TYR A 76 -3.76 -4.99 9.82
C TYR A 76 -2.29 -5.09 10.12
N LYS A 77 -1.71 -6.26 9.85
CA LYS A 77 -0.27 -6.47 9.96
C LYS A 77 0.21 -7.28 8.76
N ILE A 78 1.49 -7.11 8.43
CA ILE A 78 2.09 -7.83 7.32
C ILE A 78 2.41 -9.26 7.76
N THR A 79 2.28 -10.22 6.83
CA THR A 79 2.64 -11.61 7.06
C THR A 79 4.04 -11.87 6.46
N ALA A 80 4.59 -13.07 6.74
CA ALA A 80 5.84 -13.48 6.10
C ALA A 80 5.71 -13.48 4.57
N ALA A 81 4.57 -13.97 4.06
CA ALA A 81 4.31 -13.95 2.62
C ALA A 81 4.24 -12.52 2.10
N GLY A 82 3.65 -11.62 2.88
CA GLY A 82 3.57 -10.20 2.52
C GLY A 82 4.95 -9.55 2.43
N ARG A 83 5.84 -9.88 3.35
CA ARG A 83 7.21 -9.35 3.32
C ARG A 83 7.96 -9.79 2.06
N LYS A 84 7.76 -11.03 1.66
CA LYS A 84 8.38 -11.56 0.43
C LYS A 84 7.86 -10.82 -0.79
N VAL A 85 6.55 -10.63 -0.87
CA VAL A 85 5.93 -9.90 -1.98
C VAL A 85 6.40 -8.45 -1.99
N LEU A 86 6.56 -7.82 -0.81
CA LEU A 86 7.05 -6.46 -0.72
C LEU A 86 8.44 -6.33 -1.35
N GLN A 87 9.34 -7.26 -1.08
CA GLN A 87 10.68 -7.22 -1.68
C GLN A 87 10.61 -7.35 -3.20
N GLU A 88 9.75 -8.23 -3.70
CA GLU A 88 9.55 -8.39 -5.14
C GLU A 88 8.97 -7.12 -5.75
N GLN A 89 8.02 -6.49 -5.09
CA GLN A 89 7.40 -5.24 -5.55
C GLN A 89 8.42 -4.10 -5.60
N LYS A 90 9.25 -3.97 -4.59
CA LYS A 90 10.30 -2.94 -4.56
C LYS A 90 11.26 -3.11 -5.75
N GLN A 91 11.65 -4.34 -6.02
CA GLN A 91 12.53 -4.65 -7.16
C GLN A 91 11.84 -4.29 -8.49
N THR A 92 10.61 -4.72 -8.66
CA THR A 92 9.84 -4.48 -9.88
C THR A 92 9.71 -2.98 -10.16
N TRP A 93 9.38 -2.20 -9.14
CA TRP A 93 9.22 -0.75 -9.30
C TRP A 93 10.56 -0.07 -9.56
N ALA A 94 11.65 -0.51 -8.92
CA ALA A 94 12.98 0.04 -9.17
C ALA A 94 13.40 -0.17 -10.62
N VAL A 95 13.18 -1.36 -11.15
CA VAL A 95 13.51 -1.69 -12.54
C VAL A 95 12.66 -0.85 -13.51
N PHE A 96 11.36 -0.72 -13.21
CA PHE A 96 10.45 0.08 -14.02
C PHE A 96 10.89 1.54 -14.09
N TRP A 97 11.14 2.15 -12.92
CA TRP A 97 11.53 3.56 -12.87
C TRP A 97 12.88 3.79 -13.53
N GLY A 98 13.84 2.87 -13.37
CA GLY A 98 15.11 2.97 -14.06
C GLY A 98 14.94 2.95 -15.58
N ALA A 99 14.04 2.10 -16.07
CA ALA A 99 13.74 2.04 -17.50
C ALA A 99 13.07 3.33 -17.99
N VAL A 100 12.13 3.86 -17.22
CA VAL A 100 11.46 5.13 -17.54
C VAL A 100 12.47 6.27 -17.63
N GLU A 101 13.41 6.34 -16.67
CA GLU A 101 14.45 7.37 -16.68
C GLU A 101 15.31 7.29 -17.93
N ARG A 102 15.67 6.08 -18.35
CA ARG A 102 16.49 5.91 -19.57
C ARG A 102 15.75 6.35 -20.82
N VAL A 103 14.45 6.08 -20.91
CA VAL A 103 13.66 6.46 -22.08
C VAL A 103 13.40 7.95 -22.12
N THR A 104 13.05 8.54 -20.97
CA THR A 104 12.63 9.95 -20.93
C THR A 104 13.78 10.92 -20.68
N GLY A 105 14.90 10.46 -20.16
CA GLY A 105 15.99 11.33 -19.73
C GLY A 105 15.69 12.10 -18.45
N VAL A 106 14.56 11.83 -17.80
CA VAL A 106 14.15 12.50 -16.57
C VAL A 106 14.57 11.64 -15.37
N ARG A 107 15.16 12.26 -14.35
CA ARG A 107 15.50 11.57 -13.10
C ARG A 107 14.39 11.76 -12.08
N TYR A 108 14.07 10.66 -11.40
CA TYR A 108 13.03 10.63 -10.37
C TYR A 108 13.63 10.30 -9.00
N ALA A 109 14.82 10.79 -8.72
CA ALA A 109 15.50 10.57 -7.45
C ALA A 109 14.98 11.47 -6.35
#